data_cecc811ff9ce49444094af1982d18924
#
_entry.id   cecc811ff9ce49444094af1982d18924
#
_cell.length_a   1.000
_cell.length_b   1.000
_cell.length_c   1.000
_cell.angle_alpha   90.00
_cell.angle_beta   90.00
_cell.angle_gamma   90.00
#
_symmetry.space_group_name_H-M   'P 1'
#
loop_
_entity.id
_entity.type
_entity.pdbx_description
1 polymer ?
#
loop_
_entity_poly.entity_id
_entity_poly.type
_entity_poly.pdbx_seq_one_letter_code
_entity_poly.pdbx_strand_id
1 'polypeptide(L)'
;MKKLTLFLMIIFCLLLIGCKTPGNNDNNNNNGNDDNNDNGGPNTPTSAFIIDHNCTDISRIPDQWLQQARAQFRIHYAHTSHGEQIVVGLQRLSANAAAAGLSSARDSRYNFLYDYCQVPPGDDGLRMMDGQQINDYCETYVTPDLYWESDSGLNITRSVLQNFDVNVSMWAWCCQLDYYSESEVQNYLDRMSQLEAEFPHVIFIYMTGNAQSEEQNRVARNNQIREYCQNNNKFLFDFADLDCWYNGEQHTVNGIPMEHPQYHGDEAGHTTYQSCENKARAFWWLMARLAGWQPSATRGGAF
;
A
#
# COMPACT_ATOMS: atom_id res chain seq x y z
N MET A 1 -48.30 -8.50 38.62
CA MET A 1 -49.57 -8.78 37.85
C MET A 1 -49.46 -8.07 36.50
N LYS A 2 -49.64 -8.85 35.41
CA LYS A 2 -50.03 -8.43 34.03
C LYS A 2 -48.93 -7.70 33.23
N LYS A 3 -48.60 -8.04 31.98
CA LYS A 3 -48.94 -9.15 31.06
C LYS A 3 -47.89 -9.15 29.96
N LEU A 4 -47.44 -10.30 29.61
CA LEU A 4 -46.75 -10.75 28.40
C LEU A 4 -47.58 -10.37 27.16
N THR A 5 -46.93 -9.86 26.10
CA THR A 5 -47.47 -9.97 24.75
C THR A 5 -46.35 -10.27 23.77
N LEU A 6 -46.35 -11.51 23.34
CA LEU A 6 -45.58 -12.13 22.28
C LEU A 6 -46.23 -11.74 20.94
N PHE A 7 -45.46 -11.31 19.94
CA PHE A 7 -45.94 -11.25 18.56
C PHE A 7 -44.98 -11.99 17.64
N LEU A 8 -45.46 -13.12 17.17
CA LEU A 8 -44.90 -14.05 16.21
C LEU A 8 -45.52 -13.73 14.84
N MET A 9 -44.76 -13.58 13.78
CA MET A 9 -45.23 -13.70 12.39
C MET A 9 -44.04 -14.06 11.50
N ILE A 10 -43.81 -15.33 11.22
CA ILE A 10 -44.26 -16.21 10.14
C ILE A 10 -43.83 -15.75 8.73
N ILE A 11 -42.83 -16.44 8.27
CA ILE A 11 -42.35 -16.99 6.99
C ILE A 11 -43.30 -16.81 5.79
N PHE A 12 -42.75 -16.39 4.67
CA PHE A 12 -43.18 -16.85 3.35
C PHE A 12 -41.99 -17.09 2.41
N CYS A 13 -41.68 -18.36 2.17
CA CYS A 13 -40.90 -18.86 1.04
C CYS A 13 -41.71 -18.80 -0.25
N LEU A 14 -41.07 -18.34 -1.33
CA LEU A 14 -41.51 -18.70 -2.68
C LEU A 14 -40.30 -19.04 -3.54
N LEU A 15 -40.15 -20.33 -3.76
CA LEU A 15 -39.35 -20.96 -4.80
C LEU A 15 -40.01 -20.76 -6.17
N LEU A 16 -39.26 -20.32 -7.16
CA LEU A 16 -39.59 -20.65 -8.55
C LEU A 16 -38.33 -21.14 -9.26
N ILE A 17 -38.37 -22.41 -9.59
CA ILE A 17 -37.49 -23.18 -10.46
C ILE A 17 -37.86 -22.89 -11.91
N GLY A 18 -36.89 -22.69 -12.75
CA GLY A 18 -37.08 -22.62 -14.20
C GLY A 18 -35.77 -22.91 -14.97
N CYS A 19 -35.52 -24.21 -15.19
CA CYS A 19 -34.51 -24.67 -16.16
C CYS A 19 -34.98 -24.45 -17.60
N LYS A 20 -34.05 -24.00 -18.48
CA LYS A 20 -33.98 -24.42 -19.90
C LYS A 20 -32.59 -24.17 -20.48
N THR A 21 -31.96 -25.22 -20.96
CA THR A 21 -30.88 -25.32 -21.94
C THR A 21 -31.47 -25.76 -23.29
N PRO A 22 -30.66 -25.90 -24.38
CA PRO A 22 -29.65 -25.04 -25.02
C PRO A 22 -29.99 -24.78 -26.51
N GLY A 23 -29.26 -23.89 -27.16
CA GLY A 23 -29.33 -23.72 -28.62
C GLY A 23 -28.03 -23.09 -29.15
N ASN A 24 -27.23 -23.94 -29.79
CA ASN A 24 -26.13 -23.54 -30.69
C ASN A 24 -26.68 -22.70 -31.85
N ASN A 25 -25.94 -21.65 -32.22
CA ASN A 25 -25.71 -21.34 -33.63
C ASN A 25 -24.49 -20.44 -33.79
N ASP A 26 -23.51 -20.97 -34.48
CA ASP A 26 -22.40 -20.26 -35.11
C ASP A 26 -22.92 -19.21 -36.09
N ASN A 27 -22.36 -18.02 -36.01
CA ASN A 27 -22.07 -17.23 -37.25
C ASN A 27 -21.02 -16.16 -37.00
N ASN A 28 -19.91 -16.35 -37.69
CA ASN A 28 -18.86 -15.41 -37.97
C ASN A 28 -19.45 -14.13 -38.64
N ASN A 29 -19.07 -12.95 -38.12
CA ASN A 29 -18.79 -11.80 -38.97
C ASN A 29 -17.90 -10.79 -38.26
N ASN A 30 -16.69 -10.65 -38.77
CA ASN A 30 -15.79 -9.52 -38.60
C ASN A 30 -16.49 -8.22 -39.03
N ASN A 31 -16.49 -7.24 -38.12
CA ASN A 31 -16.32 -5.84 -38.52
C ASN A 31 -15.77 -5.06 -37.33
N GLY A 32 -14.54 -4.54 -37.49
CA GLY A 32 -13.95 -3.62 -36.57
C GLY A 32 -14.74 -2.32 -36.46
N ASN A 33 -14.91 -1.87 -35.26
CA ASN A 33 -15.06 -0.45 -34.96
C ASN A 33 -14.26 -0.23 -33.67
N ASP A 34 -13.13 0.44 -33.86
CA ASP A 34 -12.36 1.08 -32.82
C ASP A 34 -13.18 2.24 -32.26
N ASP A 35 -13.98 2.01 -31.24
CA ASP A 35 -14.51 3.09 -30.42
C ASP A 35 -13.57 3.23 -29.21
N ASN A 36 -12.49 3.99 -29.40
CA ASN A 36 -11.68 4.56 -28.34
C ASN A 36 -12.54 5.52 -27.52
N ASN A 37 -13.22 5.02 -26.50
CA ASN A 37 -13.77 5.83 -25.44
C ASN A 37 -12.77 5.84 -24.28
N ASP A 38 -11.70 6.64 -24.47
CA ASP A 38 -10.66 6.89 -23.47
C ASP A 38 -11.21 7.85 -22.40
N ASN A 39 -11.99 7.33 -21.46
CA ASN A 39 -12.25 7.99 -20.19
C ASN A 39 -11.06 7.68 -19.28
N GLY A 40 -9.98 8.50 -19.42
CA GLY A 40 -8.71 8.34 -18.74
C GLY A 40 -8.75 8.47 -17.22
N GLY A 41 -9.22 7.42 -16.57
CA GLY A 41 -8.81 7.11 -15.20
C GLY A 41 -7.56 6.23 -15.25
N PRO A 42 -6.70 6.23 -14.22
CA PRO A 42 -5.54 5.34 -14.18
C PRO A 42 -6.02 3.89 -14.35
N ASN A 43 -5.37 3.13 -15.25
CA ASN A 43 -5.60 1.68 -15.41
C ASN A 43 -5.15 0.95 -14.14
N THR A 44 -5.95 1.05 -13.08
CA THR A 44 -5.69 0.33 -11.84
C THR A 44 -5.72 -1.16 -12.12
N PRO A 45 -4.72 -1.95 -11.65
CA PRO A 45 -4.74 -3.38 -11.82
C PRO A 45 -6.05 -4.00 -11.32
N THR A 46 -6.63 -4.91 -12.07
CA THR A 46 -7.89 -5.58 -11.73
C THR A 46 -7.75 -6.59 -10.58
N SER A 47 -6.52 -6.95 -10.23
CA SER A 47 -6.21 -7.81 -9.08
C SER A 47 -5.14 -7.17 -8.21
N ALA A 48 -5.36 -7.22 -6.89
CA ALA A 48 -4.38 -6.77 -5.92
C ALA A 48 -3.12 -7.66 -5.91
N PHE A 49 -2.08 -7.16 -5.29
CA PHE A 49 -0.80 -7.85 -5.16
C PHE A 49 -0.10 -7.44 -3.85
N ILE A 50 0.82 -8.27 -3.44
CA ILE A 50 1.70 -8.04 -2.29
C ILE A 50 3.07 -7.64 -2.81
N ILE A 51 3.65 -6.62 -2.22
CA ILE A 51 5.04 -6.19 -2.41
C ILE A 51 5.85 -6.66 -1.21
N ASP A 52 6.75 -7.58 -1.45
CA ASP A 52 7.62 -8.24 -0.47
C ASP A 52 9.09 -8.18 -0.88
N HIS A 53 9.97 -8.92 -0.19
CA HIS A 53 11.41 -8.98 -0.48
C HIS A 53 11.75 -9.40 -1.93
N ASN A 54 10.86 -10.09 -2.65
CA ASN A 54 11.05 -10.46 -4.05
C ASN A 54 10.84 -9.29 -5.01
N CYS A 55 10.34 -8.17 -4.52
CA CYS A 55 9.98 -6.98 -5.29
C CYS A 55 11.03 -5.85 -5.18
N THR A 56 12.32 -6.19 -5.03
CA THR A 56 13.39 -5.19 -4.80
C THR A 56 14.37 -5.03 -5.96
N ASP A 57 14.31 -5.90 -6.96
CA ASP A 57 15.16 -5.80 -8.16
C ASP A 57 14.56 -4.84 -9.20
N ILE A 58 14.75 -3.53 -8.96
CA ILE A 58 14.23 -2.47 -9.84
C ILE A 58 14.85 -2.45 -11.24
N SER A 59 15.95 -3.20 -11.49
CA SER A 59 16.53 -3.32 -12.83
C SER A 59 15.60 -4.04 -13.80
N ARG A 60 14.63 -4.79 -13.28
CA ARG A 60 13.61 -5.51 -14.06
C ARG A 60 12.47 -4.60 -14.53
N ILE A 61 12.32 -3.39 -13.96
CA ILE A 61 11.24 -2.48 -14.31
C ILE A 61 11.62 -1.75 -15.59
N PRO A 62 10.86 -1.92 -16.69
CA PRO A 62 11.10 -1.15 -17.90
C PRO A 62 10.85 0.35 -17.68
N ASP A 63 11.70 1.20 -18.26
CA ASP A 63 11.68 2.66 -18.06
C ASP A 63 10.31 3.29 -18.33
N GLN A 64 9.56 2.78 -19.29
CA GLN A 64 8.21 3.27 -19.59
C GLN A 64 7.27 3.22 -18.39
N TRP A 65 7.37 2.19 -17.53
CA TRP A 65 6.51 2.05 -16.35
C TRP A 65 6.94 2.96 -15.21
N LEU A 66 8.24 3.26 -15.09
CA LEU A 66 8.73 4.28 -14.17
C LEU A 66 8.26 5.68 -14.61
N GLN A 67 8.32 5.97 -15.90
CA GLN A 67 7.80 7.23 -16.45
C GLN A 67 6.28 7.35 -16.24
N GLN A 68 5.54 6.27 -16.50
CA GLN A 68 4.10 6.24 -16.30
C GLN A 68 3.71 6.41 -14.83
N ALA A 69 4.42 5.75 -13.92
CA ALA A 69 4.21 5.92 -12.48
C ALA A 69 4.41 7.38 -12.03
N ARG A 70 5.50 8.04 -12.48
CA ARG A 70 5.76 9.45 -12.18
C ARG A 70 4.67 10.37 -12.74
N ALA A 71 4.19 10.09 -13.94
CA ALA A 71 3.13 10.90 -14.57
C ALA A 71 1.78 10.77 -13.87
N GLN A 72 1.44 9.55 -13.42
CA GLN A 72 0.10 9.23 -12.92
C GLN A 72 -0.09 9.47 -11.44
N PHE A 73 0.91 9.15 -10.58
CA PHE A 73 0.68 9.07 -9.15
C PHE A 73 1.08 10.32 -8.38
N ARG A 74 0.18 10.69 -7.48
CA ARG A 74 0.33 11.71 -6.46
C ARG A 74 -0.08 11.06 -5.14
N ILE A 75 0.88 10.87 -4.27
CA ILE A 75 0.80 9.99 -3.12
C ILE A 75 0.58 10.85 -1.87
N HIS A 76 -0.43 10.53 -1.08
CA HIS A 76 -0.55 10.93 0.31
C HIS A 76 0.08 9.84 1.17
N TYR A 77 1.16 10.17 1.85
CA TYR A 77 1.88 9.27 2.73
C TYR A 77 1.91 9.81 4.14
N ALA A 78 1.25 9.12 5.06
CA ALA A 78 1.18 9.47 6.46
C ALA A 78 1.93 8.42 7.29
N HIS A 79 2.76 8.87 8.24
CA HIS A 79 3.62 7.96 9.00
C HIS A 79 4.11 8.56 10.32
N THR A 80 4.67 7.69 11.14
CA THR A 80 5.53 8.03 12.26
C THR A 80 6.98 7.62 11.95
N SER A 81 7.86 7.46 12.93
CA SER A 81 9.30 7.31 12.73
C SER A 81 9.71 6.23 11.72
N HIS A 82 9.16 5.00 11.79
CA HIS A 82 9.55 3.92 10.88
C HIS A 82 9.17 4.19 9.42
N GLY A 83 8.07 4.90 9.19
CA GLY A 83 7.67 5.25 7.83
C GLY A 83 8.65 6.17 7.11
N GLU A 84 9.43 6.96 7.82
CA GLU A 84 10.50 7.80 7.26
C GLU A 84 11.47 7.00 6.38
N GLN A 85 11.65 5.71 6.66
CA GLN A 85 12.55 4.83 5.90
C GLN A 85 12.24 4.83 4.40
N ILE A 86 10.95 4.86 4.02
CA ILE A 86 10.53 4.89 2.60
C ILE A 86 10.90 6.25 1.98
N VAL A 87 10.61 7.35 2.66
CA VAL A 87 10.91 8.72 2.17
C VAL A 87 12.41 8.88 1.95
N VAL A 88 13.22 8.57 2.98
CA VAL A 88 14.69 8.64 2.90
C VAL A 88 15.23 7.74 1.80
N GLY A 89 14.73 6.52 1.68
CA GLY A 89 15.13 5.61 0.63
C GLY A 89 14.84 6.15 -0.78
N LEU A 90 13.66 6.73 -1.01
CA LEU A 90 13.29 7.37 -2.28
C LEU A 90 14.17 8.57 -2.60
N GLN A 91 14.48 9.42 -1.61
CA GLN A 91 15.42 10.53 -1.75
C GLN A 91 16.81 10.03 -2.16
N ARG A 92 17.27 8.93 -1.55
CA ARG A 92 18.62 8.38 -1.80
C ARG A 92 18.76 7.74 -3.18
N LEU A 93 17.71 7.17 -3.74
CA LEU A 93 17.68 6.63 -5.11
C LEU A 93 17.51 7.74 -6.17
N SER A 94 16.90 8.86 -5.81
CA SER A 94 16.62 9.96 -6.72
C SER A 94 17.86 10.76 -7.09
N ALA A 95 17.97 11.16 -8.36
CA ALA A 95 19.02 12.07 -8.80
C ALA A 95 18.72 13.53 -8.45
N ASN A 96 17.46 13.92 -8.33
CA ASN A 96 17.03 15.32 -8.12
C ASN A 96 16.70 15.67 -6.66
N ALA A 97 16.46 14.68 -5.78
CA ALA A 97 16.18 14.96 -4.38
C ALA A 97 17.43 15.22 -3.56
N ALA A 98 17.35 16.14 -2.59
CA ALA A 98 18.34 16.25 -1.52
C ALA A 98 18.22 14.99 -0.65
N ALA A 99 19.35 14.31 -0.40
CA ALA A 99 19.35 13.10 0.41
C ALA A 99 20.36 13.23 1.55
N ALA A 100 20.03 12.63 2.68
CA ALA A 100 20.98 12.41 3.75
C ALA A 100 22.03 11.39 3.26
N GLY A 101 23.29 11.83 3.20
CA GLY A 101 24.38 11.04 2.62
C GLY A 101 24.21 10.81 1.10
N LEU A 102 25.30 10.45 0.44
CA LEU A 102 25.26 10.12 -0.98
C LEU A 102 25.06 8.62 -1.16
N SER A 103 24.09 8.23 -1.98
CA SER A 103 23.95 6.86 -2.46
C SER A 103 24.63 6.73 -3.83
N SER A 104 25.32 5.62 -4.06
CA SER A 104 25.86 5.26 -5.37
C SER A 104 24.78 4.79 -6.35
N ALA A 105 23.56 4.58 -5.86
CA ALA A 105 22.41 4.09 -6.63
C ALA A 105 21.54 5.21 -7.20
N ARG A 106 21.98 6.48 -7.11
CA ARG A 106 21.20 7.62 -7.63
C ARG A 106 21.06 7.57 -9.15
N ASP A 107 19.82 7.67 -9.61
CA ASP A 107 19.49 7.63 -11.03
C ASP A 107 18.25 8.50 -11.31
N SER A 108 18.27 9.24 -12.42
CA SER A 108 17.15 10.11 -12.84
C SER A 108 15.87 9.35 -13.16
N ARG A 109 15.96 8.05 -13.44
CA ARG A 109 14.78 7.19 -13.60
C ARG A 109 13.93 7.13 -12.33
N TYR A 110 14.57 7.29 -11.17
CA TYR A 110 13.95 7.25 -9.83
C TYR A 110 13.80 8.64 -9.22
N ASN A 111 13.67 9.67 -10.05
CA ASN A 111 13.42 11.02 -9.55
C ASN A 111 12.19 11.06 -8.65
N PHE A 112 12.32 11.74 -7.53
CA PHE A 112 11.35 11.83 -6.47
C PHE A 112 11.17 13.27 -6.01
N LEU A 113 9.93 13.71 -5.94
CA LEU A 113 9.52 15.00 -5.43
C LEU A 113 8.68 14.78 -4.19
N TYR A 114 9.01 15.43 -3.10
CA TYR A 114 8.18 15.39 -1.91
C TYR A 114 8.06 16.78 -1.31
N ASP A 115 6.96 17.02 -0.60
CA ASP A 115 6.74 18.22 0.17
C ASP A 115 5.87 17.88 1.39
N TYR A 116 6.01 18.65 2.44
CA TYR A 116 5.26 18.42 3.66
C TYR A 116 3.83 18.96 3.52
N CYS A 117 2.86 18.08 3.76
CA CYS A 117 1.42 18.40 3.79
C CYS A 117 0.87 19.07 2.53
N GLN A 118 1.54 18.96 1.42
CA GLN A 118 1.09 19.43 0.11
C GLN A 118 1.67 18.57 -1.01
N VAL A 119 0.94 18.48 -2.10
CA VAL A 119 1.43 17.77 -3.29
C VAL A 119 2.52 18.61 -3.93
N PRO A 120 3.76 18.10 -4.08
CA PRO A 120 4.83 18.87 -4.68
C PRO A 120 4.51 19.22 -6.13
N PRO A 121 4.84 20.45 -6.58
CA PRO A 121 4.69 20.84 -7.96
C PRO A 121 5.73 20.14 -8.86
N GLY A 122 5.47 20.09 -10.16
CA GLY A 122 6.37 19.50 -11.15
C GLY A 122 5.92 18.10 -11.59
N ASP A 123 6.61 17.57 -12.59
CA ASP A 123 6.30 16.31 -13.26
C ASP A 123 7.55 15.44 -13.56
N ASP A 124 8.73 15.90 -13.12
CA ASP A 124 10.01 15.22 -13.35
C ASP A 124 10.36 14.15 -12.31
N GLY A 125 9.43 13.84 -11.38
CA GLY A 125 9.59 12.83 -10.35
C GLY A 125 8.28 12.23 -9.86
N LEU A 126 8.36 11.13 -9.12
CA LEU A 126 7.25 10.58 -8.36
C LEU A 126 6.90 11.55 -7.25
N ARG A 127 5.63 11.94 -7.14
CA ARG A 127 5.18 13.00 -6.23
C ARG A 127 4.58 12.43 -4.95
N MET A 128 5.07 12.88 -3.81
CA MET A 128 4.58 12.47 -2.49
C MET A 128 4.33 13.69 -1.61
N MET A 129 3.11 13.77 -1.11
CA MET A 129 2.73 14.61 0.01
C MET A 129 3.02 13.83 1.29
N ASP A 130 4.01 14.28 2.04
CA ASP A 130 4.47 13.68 3.29
C ASP A 130 3.76 14.33 4.48
N GLY A 131 3.07 13.53 5.28
CA GLY A 131 2.21 14.04 6.34
C GLY A 131 0.87 14.57 5.84
N GLN A 132 0.18 15.32 6.69
CA GLN A 132 -1.15 15.82 6.38
C GLN A 132 -1.46 17.17 7.02
N GLN A 133 -2.28 17.95 6.32
CA GLN A 133 -2.78 19.21 6.84
C GLN A 133 -3.85 18.97 7.90
N ILE A 134 -3.65 19.53 9.10
CA ILE A 134 -4.62 19.50 10.20
C ILE A 134 -4.99 20.94 10.53
N ASN A 135 -6.18 21.36 10.14
CA ASN A 135 -6.59 22.78 10.25
C ASN A 135 -5.55 23.70 9.57
N ASP A 136 -4.86 24.52 10.36
CA ASP A 136 -3.91 25.53 9.87
C ASP A 136 -2.43 25.10 10.00
N TYR A 137 -2.15 23.87 10.41
CA TYR A 137 -0.77 23.40 10.56
C TYR A 137 -0.51 22.08 9.80
N CYS A 138 0.74 21.88 9.47
CA CYS A 138 1.23 20.65 8.84
C CYS A 138 1.70 19.67 9.91
N GLU A 139 1.13 18.46 9.91
CA GLU A 139 1.56 17.36 10.77
C GLU A 139 2.30 16.32 9.94
N THR A 140 3.57 16.11 10.25
CA THR A 140 4.43 15.13 9.58
C THR A 140 4.63 13.86 10.42
N TYR A 141 4.23 13.89 11.69
CA TYR A 141 4.27 12.72 12.59
C TYR A 141 2.84 12.24 12.84
N VAL A 142 2.29 11.51 11.86
CA VAL A 142 0.88 11.14 11.83
C VAL A 142 0.65 9.83 12.56
N THR A 143 0.20 9.93 13.82
CA THR A 143 -0.17 8.80 14.67
C THR A 143 -1.49 8.14 14.20
N PRO A 144 -1.82 6.90 14.63
CA PRO A 144 -3.06 6.21 14.24
C PRO A 144 -4.31 7.04 14.45
N ASP A 145 -4.42 7.75 15.58
CA ASP A 145 -5.56 8.58 15.95
C ASP A 145 -5.75 9.81 15.05
N LEU A 146 -4.71 10.20 14.31
CA LEU A 146 -4.77 11.29 13.33
C LEU A 146 -5.13 10.82 11.92
N TYR A 147 -5.05 9.52 11.62
CA TYR A 147 -5.37 9.03 10.28
C TYR A 147 -6.62 8.14 10.23
N TRP A 148 -6.68 7.06 11.03
CA TRP A 148 -7.73 6.04 10.91
C TRP A 148 -8.38 5.61 12.24
N GLU A 149 -7.70 5.70 13.38
CA GLU A 149 -8.11 5.06 14.62
C GLU A 149 -9.34 5.72 15.25
N SER A 150 -9.49 7.03 15.06
CA SER A 150 -10.60 7.82 15.59
C SER A 150 -11.46 8.41 14.45
N ASP A 151 -12.72 8.78 14.78
CA ASP A 151 -13.56 9.52 13.83
C ASP A 151 -12.96 10.88 13.47
N SER A 152 -12.23 11.52 14.41
CA SER A 152 -11.48 12.74 14.14
C SER A 152 -10.38 12.52 13.13
N GLY A 153 -9.57 11.44 13.30
CA GLY A 153 -8.51 11.07 12.37
C GLY A 153 -9.06 10.78 10.97
N LEU A 154 -10.14 9.99 10.89
CA LEU A 154 -10.81 9.76 9.61
C LEU A 154 -11.27 11.07 8.93
N ASN A 155 -11.78 12.03 9.69
CA ASN A 155 -12.20 13.30 9.12
C ASN A 155 -11.02 14.14 8.63
N ILE A 156 -9.87 14.07 9.31
CA ILE A 156 -8.62 14.69 8.83
C ILE A 156 -8.22 14.05 7.50
N THR A 157 -8.14 12.72 7.44
CA THR A 157 -7.80 11.99 6.21
C THR A 157 -8.78 12.28 5.08
N ARG A 158 -10.09 12.29 5.34
CA ARG A 158 -11.11 12.70 4.35
C ARG A 158 -10.87 14.10 3.82
N SER A 159 -10.53 15.05 4.71
CA SER A 159 -10.22 16.42 4.32
C SER A 159 -9.02 16.48 3.38
N VAL A 160 -7.96 15.68 3.64
CA VAL A 160 -6.82 15.57 2.72
C VAL A 160 -7.27 15.05 1.36
N LEU A 161 -7.98 13.93 1.33
CA LEU A 161 -8.42 13.28 0.09
C LEU A 161 -9.43 14.12 -0.72
N GLN A 162 -10.12 15.05 -0.09
CA GLN A 162 -11.06 15.96 -0.74
C GLN A 162 -10.41 17.23 -1.28
N ASN A 163 -9.37 17.74 -0.59
CA ASN A 163 -8.81 19.06 -0.88
C ASN A 163 -7.49 19.03 -1.64
N PHE A 164 -6.82 17.89 -1.68
CA PHE A 164 -5.55 17.72 -2.40
C PHE A 164 -5.72 16.77 -3.58
N ASP A 165 -5.01 17.06 -4.67
CA ASP A 165 -5.01 16.21 -5.86
C ASP A 165 -4.09 14.98 -5.64
N VAL A 166 -4.55 14.06 -4.79
CA VAL A 166 -3.89 12.78 -4.50
C VAL A 166 -4.74 11.63 -5.01
N ASN A 167 -4.09 10.58 -5.52
CA ASN A 167 -4.76 9.40 -6.07
C ASN A 167 -4.19 8.07 -5.53
N VAL A 168 -3.24 8.16 -4.60
CA VAL A 168 -2.76 7.04 -3.78
C VAL A 168 -2.72 7.52 -2.34
N SER A 169 -3.17 6.71 -1.38
CA SER A 169 -3.06 7.02 0.05
C SER A 169 -2.60 5.81 0.84
N MET A 170 -1.70 6.03 1.80
CA MET A 170 -1.17 4.98 2.65
C MET A 170 -0.73 5.53 4.00
N TRP A 171 -0.79 4.66 5.02
CA TRP A 171 -0.33 4.98 6.37
C TRP A 171 0.60 3.89 6.88
N ALA A 172 1.77 4.28 7.41
CA ALA A 172 2.79 3.35 7.88
C ALA A 172 2.76 3.18 9.40
N TRP A 173 2.77 1.91 9.82
CA TRP A 173 2.90 1.51 11.21
C TRP A 173 4.28 1.85 11.79
N CYS A 174 4.32 2.06 13.12
CA CYS A 174 5.53 2.04 13.93
C CYS A 174 5.57 0.75 14.77
N CYS A 175 5.64 0.88 16.10
CA CYS A 175 5.71 -0.25 17.03
C CYS A 175 4.32 -0.70 17.54
N GLN A 176 3.21 -0.15 17.04
CA GLN A 176 1.88 -0.42 17.60
C GLN A 176 1.50 -1.90 17.50
N LEU A 177 1.95 -2.63 16.47
CA LEU A 177 1.65 -4.05 16.30
C LEU A 177 2.30 -4.94 17.37
N ASP A 178 3.26 -4.43 18.13
CA ASP A 178 3.83 -5.14 19.28
C ASP A 178 2.79 -5.34 20.40
N TYR A 179 1.84 -4.41 20.54
CA TYR A 179 0.88 -4.38 21.65
C TYR A 179 -0.59 -4.20 21.24
N TYR A 180 -0.88 -3.85 19.97
CA TYR A 180 -2.27 -3.78 19.51
C TYR A 180 -2.92 -5.16 19.49
N SER A 181 -4.15 -5.23 19.97
CA SER A 181 -4.97 -6.42 19.91
C SER A 181 -5.45 -6.72 18.48
N GLU A 182 -5.98 -7.92 18.28
CA GLU A 182 -6.62 -8.30 17.02
C GLU A 182 -7.74 -7.34 16.64
N SER A 183 -8.55 -6.89 17.60
CA SER A 183 -9.66 -5.97 17.36
C SER A 183 -9.20 -4.56 16.97
N GLU A 184 -8.08 -4.08 17.50
CA GLU A 184 -7.53 -2.77 17.12
C GLU A 184 -6.96 -2.81 15.69
N VAL A 185 -6.29 -3.90 15.32
CA VAL A 185 -5.86 -4.10 13.92
C VAL A 185 -7.05 -4.31 12.98
N GLN A 186 -8.12 -5.02 13.44
CA GLN A 186 -9.34 -5.12 12.65
C GLN A 186 -9.98 -3.73 12.41
N ASN A 187 -9.97 -2.84 13.41
CA ASN A 187 -10.42 -1.47 13.22
C ASN A 187 -9.63 -0.75 12.12
N TYR A 188 -8.29 -0.91 12.07
CA TYR A 188 -7.48 -0.39 10.96
C TYR A 188 -7.98 -0.89 9.61
N LEU A 189 -8.17 -2.20 9.48
CA LEU A 189 -8.60 -2.83 8.23
C LEU A 189 -9.99 -2.36 7.78
N ASP A 190 -10.91 -2.23 8.73
CA ASP A 190 -12.27 -1.76 8.48
C ASP A 190 -12.29 -0.28 8.07
N ARG A 191 -11.50 0.57 8.76
CA ARG A 191 -11.40 2.01 8.47
C ARG A 191 -10.74 2.28 7.12
N MET A 192 -9.69 1.54 6.77
CA MET A 192 -9.08 1.62 5.45
C MET A 192 -10.09 1.22 4.36
N SER A 193 -10.85 0.16 4.55
CA SER A 193 -11.91 -0.26 3.61
C SER A 193 -13.05 0.74 3.52
N GLN A 194 -13.38 1.41 4.62
CA GLN A 194 -14.35 2.51 4.62
C GLN A 194 -13.87 3.67 3.74
N LEU A 195 -12.62 4.09 3.89
CA LEU A 195 -12.02 5.14 3.05
C LEU A 195 -11.98 4.75 1.57
N GLU A 196 -11.64 3.49 1.25
CA GLU A 196 -11.70 3.00 -0.14
C GLU A 196 -13.10 3.12 -0.74
N ALA A 197 -14.13 2.77 0.02
CA ALA A 197 -15.52 2.87 -0.44
C ALA A 197 -15.97 4.34 -0.64
N GLU A 198 -15.48 5.25 0.20
CA GLU A 198 -15.80 6.68 0.13
C GLU A 198 -15.04 7.38 -1.01
N PHE A 199 -13.81 6.94 -1.33
CA PHE A 199 -12.91 7.55 -2.32
C PHE A 199 -12.48 6.56 -3.41
N PRO A 200 -13.39 6.08 -4.28
CA PRO A 200 -13.10 5.03 -5.25
C PRO A 200 -12.09 5.43 -6.35
N HIS A 201 -11.72 6.71 -6.42
CA HIS A 201 -10.67 7.23 -7.31
C HIS A 201 -9.29 7.26 -6.66
N VAL A 202 -9.18 6.91 -5.38
CA VAL A 202 -7.93 6.83 -4.63
C VAL A 202 -7.57 5.36 -4.40
N ILE A 203 -6.34 4.99 -4.71
CA ILE A 203 -5.78 3.67 -4.43
C ILE A 203 -5.24 3.67 -3.00
N PHE A 204 -5.78 2.80 -2.15
CA PHE A 204 -5.28 2.62 -0.80
C PHE A 204 -4.30 1.47 -0.72
N ILE A 205 -3.15 1.72 -0.08
CA ILE A 205 -2.11 0.72 0.16
C ILE A 205 -2.11 0.36 1.63
N TYR A 206 -2.39 -0.90 1.92
CA TYR A 206 -2.26 -1.45 3.27
C TYR A 206 -0.79 -1.74 3.57
N MET A 207 -0.41 -1.68 4.83
CA MET A 207 0.97 -1.92 5.25
C MET A 207 1.02 -2.86 6.44
N THR A 208 2.03 -3.74 6.49
CA THR A 208 2.47 -4.38 7.73
C THR A 208 3.36 -3.43 8.53
N GLY A 209 3.57 -3.69 9.81
CA GLY A 209 4.51 -2.96 10.65
C GLY A 209 5.96 -3.41 10.43
N ASN A 210 6.87 -2.90 11.25
CA ASN A 210 8.28 -3.28 11.22
C ASN A 210 8.53 -4.68 11.82
N ALA A 211 9.78 -5.18 11.74
CA ALA A 211 10.20 -6.46 12.28
C ALA A 211 11.30 -6.36 13.35
N GLN A 212 11.33 -5.28 14.13
CA GLN A 212 12.43 -5.00 15.07
C GLN A 212 12.27 -5.61 16.46
N SER A 213 11.07 -6.10 16.84
CA SER A 213 10.84 -6.71 18.13
C SER A 213 10.61 -8.23 18.05
N GLU A 214 10.98 -8.97 19.09
CA GLU A 214 10.71 -10.43 19.23
C GLU A 214 9.27 -10.73 19.67
N GLU A 215 8.37 -9.75 19.68
CA GLU A 215 6.99 -9.90 20.12
C GLU A 215 6.17 -10.81 19.21
N GLN A 216 5.65 -11.89 19.76
CA GLN A 216 4.76 -12.82 19.04
C GLN A 216 3.49 -12.12 18.57
N ASN A 217 3.00 -11.14 19.33
CA ASN A 217 1.84 -10.34 18.96
C ASN A 217 2.08 -9.61 17.64
N ARG A 218 3.26 -9.01 17.44
CA ARG A 218 3.64 -8.35 16.18
C ARG A 218 3.52 -9.29 14.99
N VAL A 219 4.03 -10.52 15.13
CA VAL A 219 3.94 -11.53 14.06
C VAL A 219 2.48 -11.86 13.75
N ALA A 220 1.66 -12.10 14.80
CA ALA A 220 0.25 -12.40 14.64
C ALA A 220 -0.51 -11.25 13.97
N ARG A 221 -0.23 -10.00 14.34
CA ARG A 221 -0.90 -8.82 13.77
C ARG A 221 -0.46 -8.56 12.32
N ASN A 222 0.83 -8.69 12.01
CA ASN A 222 1.30 -8.63 10.62
C ASN A 222 0.63 -9.71 9.75
N ASN A 223 0.48 -10.93 10.26
CA ASN A 223 -0.21 -12.01 9.54
C ASN A 223 -1.70 -11.72 9.35
N GLN A 224 -2.38 -11.14 10.35
CA GLN A 224 -3.76 -10.69 10.22
C GLN A 224 -3.94 -9.71 9.05
N ILE A 225 -3.04 -8.75 8.91
CA ILE A 225 -3.05 -7.78 7.79
C ILE A 225 -2.81 -8.51 6.46
N ARG A 226 -1.82 -9.41 6.37
CA ARG A 226 -1.54 -10.19 5.15
C ARG A 226 -2.73 -11.02 4.70
N GLU A 227 -3.32 -11.78 5.63
CA GLU A 227 -4.49 -12.62 5.37
C GLU A 227 -5.70 -11.79 4.92
N TYR A 228 -5.94 -10.66 5.59
CA TYR A 228 -7.01 -9.76 5.19
C TYR A 228 -6.80 -9.24 3.76
N CYS A 229 -5.62 -8.77 3.43
CA CYS A 229 -5.31 -8.23 2.10
C CYS A 229 -5.45 -9.30 1.01
N GLN A 230 -4.97 -10.52 1.26
CA GLN A 230 -5.13 -11.65 0.33
C GLN A 230 -6.60 -12.02 0.11
N ASN A 231 -7.38 -12.12 1.19
CA ASN A 231 -8.77 -12.56 1.14
C ASN A 231 -9.71 -11.50 0.56
N ASN A 232 -9.35 -10.22 0.66
CA ASN A 232 -10.18 -9.10 0.24
C ASN A 232 -9.65 -8.34 -0.98
N ASN A 233 -8.67 -8.93 -1.70
CA ASN A 233 -8.07 -8.34 -2.91
C ASN A 233 -7.56 -6.92 -2.68
N LYS A 234 -6.71 -6.71 -1.65
CA LYS A 234 -6.13 -5.41 -1.28
C LYS A 234 -4.66 -5.33 -1.68
N PHE A 235 -4.20 -4.13 -2.04
CA PHE A 235 -2.77 -3.87 -2.27
C PHE A 235 -2.04 -3.79 -0.93
N LEU A 236 -0.98 -4.58 -0.78
CA LEU A 236 -0.18 -4.64 0.43
C LEU A 236 1.29 -4.32 0.16
N PHE A 237 1.84 -3.40 0.94
CA PHE A 237 3.27 -3.20 1.08
C PHE A 237 3.75 -3.91 2.36
N ASP A 238 4.42 -5.04 2.21
CA ASP A 238 4.82 -5.91 3.33
C ASP A 238 6.14 -5.44 3.93
N PHE A 239 6.04 -4.38 4.74
CA PHE A 239 7.20 -3.76 5.37
C PHE A 239 7.97 -4.72 6.29
N ALA A 240 7.26 -5.55 7.08
CA ALA A 240 7.88 -6.54 7.96
C ALA A 240 8.67 -7.59 7.18
N ASP A 241 8.18 -8.00 6.03
CA ASP A 241 8.92 -8.96 5.19
C ASP A 241 10.20 -8.32 4.63
N LEU A 242 10.12 -7.09 4.15
CA LEU A 242 11.28 -6.34 3.64
C LEU A 242 12.37 -6.12 4.70
N ASP A 243 12.00 -6.03 5.98
CA ASP A 243 12.97 -5.96 7.08
C ASP A 243 13.72 -7.27 7.28
N CYS A 244 13.05 -8.39 7.07
CA CYS A 244 13.57 -9.70 7.47
C CYS A 244 14.55 -10.32 6.47
N TRP A 245 14.61 -9.86 5.21
CA TRP A 245 15.36 -10.50 4.14
C TRP A 245 16.54 -9.66 3.63
N TYR A 246 17.69 -10.31 3.53
CA TYR A 246 18.89 -9.75 2.90
C TYR A 246 19.60 -10.81 2.04
N ASN A 247 19.89 -10.48 0.78
CA ASN A 247 20.56 -11.37 -0.18
C ASN A 247 19.93 -12.79 -0.31
N GLY A 248 18.60 -12.88 -0.19
CA GLY A 248 17.87 -14.14 -0.30
C GLY A 248 17.84 -14.97 0.98
N GLU A 249 18.36 -14.46 2.09
CA GLU A 249 18.32 -15.12 3.41
C GLU A 249 17.37 -14.39 4.34
N GLN A 250 16.47 -15.14 4.98
CA GLN A 250 15.59 -14.62 6.02
C GLN A 250 16.27 -14.71 7.39
N HIS A 251 16.28 -13.60 8.11
CA HIS A 251 16.71 -13.62 9.50
C HIS A 251 15.56 -13.98 10.45
N THR A 252 15.83 -14.88 11.37
CA THR A 252 14.89 -15.30 12.42
C THR A 252 15.61 -15.42 13.78
N VAL A 253 14.93 -15.02 14.83
CA VAL A 253 15.37 -15.23 16.21
C VAL A 253 14.31 -16.08 16.92
N ASN A 254 14.70 -17.22 17.46
CA ASN A 254 13.77 -18.17 18.11
C ASN A 254 12.57 -18.58 17.21
N GLY A 255 12.78 -18.61 15.87
CA GLY A 255 11.73 -18.90 14.89
C GLY A 255 10.81 -17.70 14.55
N ILE A 256 11.07 -16.53 15.11
CA ILE A 256 10.36 -15.29 14.81
C ILE A 256 11.12 -14.56 13.71
N PRO A 257 10.47 -14.19 12.56
CA PRO A 257 11.09 -13.33 11.57
C PRO A 257 11.42 -11.95 12.17
N MET A 258 12.68 -11.56 12.07
CA MET A 258 13.23 -10.33 12.65
C MET A 258 13.96 -9.51 11.60
N GLU A 259 14.09 -8.21 11.87
CA GLU A 259 14.93 -7.33 11.06
C GLU A 259 16.33 -7.94 10.88
N HIS A 260 16.78 -8.02 9.62
CA HIS A 260 18.06 -8.61 9.31
C HIS A 260 19.22 -7.78 9.91
N PRO A 261 20.27 -8.40 10.52
CA PRO A 261 21.36 -7.68 11.17
C PRO A 261 22.07 -6.65 10.28
N GLN A 262 22.06 -6.81 8.97
CA GLN A 262 22.59 -5.83 8.01
C GLN A 262 21.81 -4.51 7.98
N TYR A 263 20.60 -4.51 8.49
CA TYR A 263 19.73 -3.35 8.57
C TYR A 263 19.75 -2.67 9.95
N HIS A 264 20.39 -3.31 10.95
CA HIS A 264 20.50 -2.73 12.29
C HIS A 264 21.31 -1.43 12.25
N GLY A 265 20.72 -0.33 12.64
CA GLY A 265 21.32 1.00 12.68
C GLY A 265 20.30 2.05 13.08
N ASP A 266 20.76 3.29 13.09
CA ASP A 266 19.92 4.46 13.40
C ASP A 266 20.32 5.64 12.48
N GLU A 267 20.41 5.33 11.19
CA GLU A 267 20.76 6.33 10.18
C GLU A 267 19.52 7.12 9.73
N ALA A 268 18.36 6.45 9.63
CA ALA A 268 17.05 7.07 9.41
C ALA A 268 15.93 6.10 9.81
N GLY A 269 14.91 6.60 10.52
CA GLY A 269 13.73 5.82 10.89
C GLY A 269 14.06 4.52 11.62
N HIS A 270 15.09 4.51 12.47
CA HIS A 270 15.59 3.39 13.28
C HIS A 270 16.18 2.22 12.48
N THR A 271 16.77 2.49 11.32
CA THR A 271 17.43 1.48 10.50
C THR A 271 18.62 2.06 9.73
N THR A 272 19.31 1.26 8.91
CA THR A 272 20.38 1.73 8.03
C THR A 272 19.82 2.35 6.75
N TYR A 273 20.60 3.22 6.10
CA TYR A 273 20.29 3.71 4.74
C TYR A 273 20.13 2.59 3.72
N GLN A 274 20.81 1.45 3.91
CA GLN A 274 20.66 0.29 3.03
C GLN A 274 19.25 -0.29 3.12
N SER A 275 18.69 -0.40 4.31
CA SER A 275 17.30 -0.82 4.52
C SER A 275 16.32 0.18 3.90
N CYS A 276 16.57 1.49 4.08
CA CYS A 276 15.74 2.52 3.45
C CYS A 276 15.74 2.39 1.91
N GLU A 277 16.91 2.21 1.29
CA GLU A 277 17.03 2.01 -0.16
C GLU A 277 16.35 0.73 -0.63
N ASN A 278 16.39 -0.35 0.16
CA ASN A 278 15.70 -1.60 -0.15
C ASN A 278 14.18 -1.40 -0.19
N LYS A 279 13.61 -0.70 0.79
CA LYS A 279 12.19 -0.35 0.83
C LYS A 279 11.78 0.60 -0.31
N ALA A 280 12.65 1.55 -0.65
CA ALA A 280 12.41 2.42 -1.80
C ALA A 280 12.40 1.67 -3.15
N ARG A 281 13.25 0.64 -3.30
CA ARG A 281 13.19 -0.26 -4.47
C ARG A 281 11.85 -1.00 -4.53
N ALA A 282 11.40 -1.56 -3.41
CA ALA A 282 10.09 -2.19 -3.31
C ALA A 282 8.96 -1.18 -3.60
N PHE A 283 9.11 0.07 -3.17
CA PHE A 283 8.13 1.12 -3.44
C PHE A 283 8.06 1.48 -4.95
N TRP A 284 9.19 1.58 -5.64
CA TRP A 284 9.20 1.77 -7.10
C TRP A 284 8.56 0.58 -7.83
N TRP A 285 8.78 -0.64 -7.33
CA TRP A 285 8.10 -1.81 -7.85
C TRP A 285 6.58 -1.73 -7.67
N LEU A 286 6.11 -1.32 -6.48
CA LEU A 286 4.70 -1.04 -6.22
C LEU A 286 4.13 -0.05 -7.23
N MET A 287 4.78 1.10 -7.41
CA MET A 287 4.30 2.15 -8.31
C MET A 287 4.25 1.67 -9.77
N ALA A 288 5.26 0.94 -10.22
CA ALA A 288 5.26 0.36 -11.56
C ALA A 288 4.13 -0.67 -11.76
N ARG A 289 3.86 -1.50 -10.74
CA ARG A 289 2.75 -2.45 -10.76
C ARG A 289 1.39 -1.75 -10.83
N LEU A 290 1.21 -0.70 -10.05
CA LEU A 290 0.00 0.13 -10.09
C LEU A 290 -0.16 0.84 -11.44
N ALA A 291 0.92 1.23 -12.08
CA ALA A 291 0.91 1.80 -13.43
C ALA A 291 0.56 0.78 -14.54
N GLY A 292 0.45 -0.50 -14.19
CA GLY A 292 0.05 -1.57 -15.12
C GLY A 292 1.15 -2.55 -15.50
N TRP A 293 2.38 -2.39 -14.98
CA TRP A 293 3.47 -3.32 -15.25
C TRP A 293 3.15 -4.72 -14.68
N GLN A 294 3.34 -5.72 -15.52
CA GLN A 294 3.26 -7.13 -15.14
C GLN A 294 4.68 -7.72 -15.24
N PRO A 295 5.35 -8.00 -14.10
CA PRO A 295 6.64 -8.67 -14.15
C PRO A 295 6.46 -10.03 -14.83
N SER A 296 7.31 -10.34 -15.83
CA SER A 296 7.35 -11.69 -16.37
C SER A 296 7.63 -12.66 -15.23
N ALA A 297 6.86 -13.77 -15.17
CA ALA A 297 7.11 -14.82 -14.22
C ALA A 297 8.61 -15.18 -14.31
N THR A 298 9.32 -15.13 -13.20
CA THR A 298 10.64 -15.75 -13.12
C THR A 298 10.43 -17.19 -13.55
N ARG A 299 11.09 -17.62 -14.65
CA ARG A 299 11.18 -19.05 -14.95
C ARG A 299 11.86 -19.68 -13.73
N GLY A 300 11.03 -20.18 -12.81
CA GLY A 300 11.52 -20.98 -11.71
C GLY A 300 12.34 -22.11 -12.33
N GLY A 301 13.61 -22.14 -12.04
CA GLY A 301 14.37 -23.35 -12.28
C GLY A 301 13.63 -24.47 -11.57
N ALA A 302 13.20 -25.46 -12.33
CA ALA A 302 12.73 -26.72 -11.75
C ALA A 302 13.92 -27.26 -10.95
N PHE A 303 13.75 -27.36 -9.64
CA PHE A 303 14.57 -28.16 -8.75
C PHE A 303 13.86 -29.48 -8.49
#